data_c2a347b05bf99dfb4c28df98e0c9ba6f
#
_entry.id   c2a347b05bf99dfb4c28df98e0c9ba6f
#
_cell.length_a   1.000
_cell.length_b   1.000
_cell.length_c   1.000
_cell.angle_alpha   90.00
_cell.angle_beta   90.00
_cell.angle_gamma   90.00
#
_symmetry.space_group_name_H-M   'P 1'
#
loop_
_entity.id
_entity.type
_entity.pdbx_description
1 polymer ?
#
loop_
_entity_poly.entity_id
_entity_poly.type
_entity_poly.pdbx_seq_one_letter_code
_entity_poly.pdbx_strand_id
1 'polypeptide(L)'
;MTEKVFIDTNIFVYAFLENNKLKHDSAVKLMFELINTEIFVSIQVINEIYAALSKNGVKHKNIAAYILELEEMINIMPICFDTVKKCLSLKKRYSYSYWDSLILASSIESGCSILYSEDMQHKQLIEESLTIINPFFIS
;
A
#
# COMPACT_ATOMS: atom_id res chain seq x y z
N MET A 1 10.47 -12.26 -15.87
CA MET A 1 10.12 -12.15 -14.44
C MET A 1 9.03 -11.11 -14.26
N THR A 2 8.13 -11.39 -13.33
CA THR A 2 7.01 -10.49 -13.06
C THR A 2 7.46 -9.38 -12.11
N GLU A 3 7.06 -8.15 -12.41
CA GLU A 3 7.32 -7.03 -11.52
C GLU A 3 6.58 -7.20 -10.20
N LYS A 4 7.23 -6.85 -9.09
CA LYS A 4 6.64 -6.89 -7.76
C LYS A 4 6.37 -5.47 -7.30
N VAL A 5 5.13 -5.19 -6.93
CA VAL A 5 4.72 -3.86 -6.49
C VAL A 5 4.03 -3.95 -5.12
N PHE A 6 4.24 -2.92 -4.31
CA PHE A 6 3.58 -2.78 -3.03
C PHE A 6 2.54 -1.66 -3.13
N ILE A 7 1.38 -1.87 -2.56
CA ILE A 7 0.30 -0.88 -2.61
C ILE A 7 -0.07 -0.44 -1.20
N ASP A 8 0.01 0.86 -0.94
CA ASP A 8 -0.36 1.45 0.33
C ASP A 8 -1.89 1.52 0.50
N THR A 9 -2.33 1.71 1.72
CA THR A 9 -3.71 1.61 2.17
C THR A 9 -4.71 2.46 1.37
N ASN A 10 -4.38 3.73 1.14
CA ASN A 10 -5.35 4.67 0.55
C ASN A 10 -5.84 4.26 -0.84
N ILE A 11 -5.01 3.58 -1.60
CA ILE A 11 -5.41 3.13 -2.94
C ILE A 11 -6.55 2.12 -2.85
N PHE A 12 -6.47 1.18 -1.91
CA PHE A 12 -7.56 0.22 -1.67
C PHE A 12 -8.82 0.91 -1.15
N VAL A 13 -8.65 1.91 -0.28
CA VAL A 13 -9.78 2.66 0.27
C VAL A 13 -10.51 3.42 -0.84
N TYR A 14 -9.78 4.11 -1.71
CA TYR A 14 -10.37 4.81 -2.85
C TYR A 14 -11.01 3.85 -3.86
N ALA A 15 -10.41 2.68 -4.06
CA ALA A 15 -10.97 1.68 -4.96
C ALA A 15 -12.31 1.14 -4.44
N PHE A 16 -12.50 1.10 -3.13
CA PHE A 16 -13.75 0.65 -2.50
C PHE A 16 -14.79 1.77 -2.40
N LEU A 17 -14.39 2.95 -1.91
CA LEU A 17 -15.29 4.08 -1.67
C LEU A 17 -15.42 4.95 -2.93
N GLU A 18 -16.65 5.36 -3.25
CA GLU A 18 -16.92 6.19 -4.43
C GLU A 18 -17.17 7.67 -4.07
N ASN A 19 -16.91 8.06 -2.83
CA ASN A 19 -17.15 9.43 -2.36
C ASN A 19 -16.19 10.45 -2.95
N ASN A 20 -15.04 10.04 -3.44
CA ASN A 20 -14.13 10.87 -4.24
C ASN A 20 -13.96 10.21 -5.59
N LYS A 21 -14.77 10.63 -6.56
CA LYS A 21 -14.88 9.95 -7.84
C LYS A 21 -13.56 9.94 -8.62
N LEU A 22 -12.83 11.04 -8.64
CA LEU A 22 -11.57 11.12 -9.38
C LEU A 22 -10.54 10.13 -8.83
N LYS A 23 -10.39 10.08 -7.51
CA LYS A 23 -9.47 9.14 -6.88
C LYS A 23 -9.96 7.70 -6.98
N HIS A 24 -11.26 7.49 -6.85
CA HIS A 24 -11.85 6.16 -7.07
C HIS A 24 -11.51 5.64 -8.47
N ASP A 25 -11.78 6.43 -9.49
CA ASP A 25 -11.54 6.01 -10.88
C ASP A 25 -10.04 5.76 -11.14
N SER A 26 -9.17 6.61 -10.57
CA SER A 26 -7.71 6.43 -10.72
C SER A 26 -7.23 5.17 -10.01
N ALA A 27 -7.75 4.87 -8.82
CA ALA A 27 -7.38 3.67 -8.07
C ALA A 27 -7.84 2.41 -8.80
N VAL A 28 -9.07 2.38 -9.28
CA VAL A 28 -9.60 1.24 -10.04
C VAL A 28 -8.78 1.03 -11.32
N LYS A 29 -8.46 2.10 -12.04
CA LYS A 29 -7.64 2.03 -13.25
C LYS A 29 -6.26 1.44 -12.95
N LEU A 30 -5.62 1.89 -11.86
CA LEU A 30 -4.32 1.36 -11.44
C LEU A 30 -4.39 -0.14 -11.18
N MET A 31 -5.42 -0.60 -10.45
CA MET A 31 -5.58 -2.02 -10.15
C MET A 31 -5.71 -2.86 -11.42
N PHE A 32 -6.42 -2.35 -12.43
CA PHE A 32 -6.48 -3.02 -13.74
C PHE A 32 -5.13 -3.06 -14.43
N GLU A 33 -4.37 -1.97 -14.39
CA GLU A 33 -3.05 -1.90 -15.02
C GLU A 33 -2.05 -2.85 -14.37
N LEU A 34 -2.25 -3.17 -13.09
CA LEU A 34 -1.35 -4.04 -12.32
C LEU A 34 -1.72 -5.52 -12.37
N ILE A 35 -2.72 -5.90 -13.17
CA ILE A 35 -3.23 -7.28 -13.17
C ILE A 35 -2.18 -8.33 -13.50
N ASN A 36 -1.14 -7.98 -14.26
CA ASN A 36 -0.06 -8.89 -14.63
C ASN A 36 1.18 -8.73 -13.76
N THR A 37 1.09 -8.00 -12.66
CA THR A 37 2.18 -7.86 -11.70
C THR A 37 1.88 -8.68 -10.44
N GLU A 38 2.89 -8.88 -9.60
CA GLU A 38 2.68 -9.46 -8.28
C GLU A 38 2.47 -8.33 -7.29
N ILE A 39 1.28 -8.27 -6.70
CA ILE A 39 0.91 -7.24 -5.74
C ILE A 39 1.17 -7.74 -4.32
N PHE A 40 1.85 -6.93 -3.53
CA PHE A 40 2.15 -7.21 -2.13
C PHE A 40 1.57 -6.13 -1.23
N VAL A 41 1.12 -6.53 -0.07
CA VAL A 41 0.78 -5.65 1.05
C VAL A 41 1.27 -6.30 2.33
N SER A 42 1.27 -5.57 3.43
CA SER A 42 1.57 -6.11 4.75
C SER A 42 0.30 -6.18 5.58
N ILE A 43 0.40 -6.86 6.71
CA ILE A 43 -0.68 -6.89 7.72
C ILE A 43 -1.06 -5.47 8.17
N GLN A 44 -0.09 -4.56 8.22
CA GLN A 44 -0.39 -3.16 8.54
C GLN A 44 -1.42 -2.58 7.57
N VAL A 45 -1.22 -2.78 6.26
CA VAL A 45 -2.15 -2.28 5.23
C VAL A 45 -3.55 -2.86 5.45
N ILE A 46 -3.65 -4.16 5.73
CA ILE A 46 -4.95 -4.79 5.99
C ILE A 46 -5.64 -4.13 7.19
N ASN A 47 -4.91 -3.91 8.28
CA ASN A 47 -5.46 -3.27 9.48
C ASN A 47 -5.91 -1.83 9.18
N GLU A 48 -5.13 -1.11 8.40
CA GLU A 48 -5.46 0.27 8.03
C GLU A 48 -6.68 0.35 7.10
N ILE A 49 -6.82 -0.61 6.19
CA ILE A 49 -8.01 -0.71 5.34
C ILE A 49 -9.24 -0.88 6.23
N TYR A 50 -9.20 -1.81 7.19
CA TYR A 50 -10.31 -2.02 8.10
C TYR A 50 -10.66 -0.75 8.85
N ALA A 51 -9.67 -0.11 9.45
CA ALA A 51 -9.88 1.11 10.23
C ALA A 51 -10.47 2.25 9.38
N ALA A 52 -9.96 2.46 8.18
CA ALA A 52 -10.41 3.54 7.30
C ALA A 52 -11.83 3.31 6.80
N LEU A 53 -12.17 2.10 6.39
CA LEU A 53 -13.53 1.78 5.91
C LEU A 53 -14.53 1.85 7.05
N SER A 54 -14.17 1.35 8.24
CA SER A 54 -15.02 1.43 9.42
C SER A 54 -15.30 2.91 9.80
N LYS A 55 -14.28 3.74 9.75
CA LYS A 55 -14.42 5.18 10.02
C LYS A 55 -15.36 5.86 9.02
N ASN A 56 -15.40 5.37 7.80
CA ASN A 56 -16.29 5.87 6.74
C ASN A 56 -17.68 5.24 6.76
N GLY A 57 -18.03 4.52 7.82
CA GLY A 57 -19.36 3.98 8.01
C GLY A 57 -19.64 2.65 7.30
N VAL A 58 -18.62 2.01 6.72
CA VAL A 58 -18.80 0.71 6.09
C VAL A 58 -18.99 -0.34 7.17
N LYS A 59 -19.99 -1.20 7.02
CA LYS A 59 -20.30 -2.24 8.01
C LYS A 59 -19.26 -3.35 8.02
N HIS A 60 -19.01 -3.92 9.19
CA HIS A 60 -18.05 -5.02 9.37
C HIS A 60 -18.22 -6.13 8.31
N LYS A 61 -19.44 -6.55 8.05
CA LYS A 61 -19.73 -7.60 7.08
C LYS A 61 -19.12 -7.30 5.71
N ASN A 62 -19.24 -6.05 5.25
CA ASN A 62 -18.74 -5.65 3.94
C ASN A 62 -17.23 -5.47 3.93
N ILE A 63 -16.66 -4.97 5.04
CA ILE A 63 -15.20 -4.85 5.16
C ILE A 63 -14.56 -6.23 5.18
N ALA A 64 -15.13 -7.15 5.98
CA ALA A 64 -14.62 -8.52 6.08
C ALA A 64 -14.64 -9.21 4.71
N ALA A 65 -15.73 -9.07 3.96
CA ALA A 65 -15.85 -9.64 2.63
C ALA A 65 -14.78 -9.09 1.68
N TYR A 66 -14.54 -7.78 1.73
CA TYR A 66 -13.52 -7.13 0.90
C TYR A 66 -12.10 -7.64 1.22
N ILE A 67 -11.76 -7.71 2.50
CA ILE A 67 -10.44 -8.19 2.93
C ILE A 67 -10.21 -9.65 2.51
N LEU A 68 -11.21 -10.51 2.70
CA LEU A 68 -11.09 -11.92 2.31
C LEU A 68 -10.99 -12.08 0.79
N GLU A 69 -11.65 -11.21 0.04
CA GLU A 69 -11.54 -11.17 -1.40
C GLU A 69 -10.12 -10.75 -1.84
N LEU A 70 -9.53 -9.77 -1.16
CA LEU A 70 -8.15 -9.34 -1.44
C LEU A 70 -7.15 -10.47 -1.22
N GLU A 71 -7.36 -11.32 -0.23
CA GLU A 71 -6.47 -12.45 0.06
C GLU A 71 -6.26 -13.35 -1.17
N GLU A 72 -7.28 -13.49 -2.01
CA GLU A 72 -7.21 -14.32 -3.21
C GLU A 72 -6.44 -13.65 -4.35
N MET A 73 -6.25 -12.35 -4.29
CA MET A 73 -5.70 -11.55 -5.40
C MET A 73 -4.29 -11.04 -5.16
N ILE A 74 -3.89 -10.90 -3.90
CA ILE A 74 -2.63 -10.25 -3.53
C ILE A 74 -1.89 -11.05 -2.49
N ASN A 75 -0.60 -10.74 -2.34
CA ASN A 75 0.27 -11.38 -1.34
C ASN A 75 0.27 -10.55 -0.07
N ILE A 76 -0.19 -11.14 1.04
CA ILE A 76 -0.26 -10.46 2.32
C ILE A 76 0.90 -10.95 3.19
N MET A 77 1.81 -10.03 3.53
CA MET A 77 3.05 -10.34 4.22
C MET A 77 2.96 -10.05 5.72
N PRO A 78 3.49 -10.94 6.56
CA PRO A 78 3.56 -10.67 7.99
C PRO A 78 4.59 -9.57 8.28
N ILE A 79 4.48 -8.98 9.47
CA ILE A 79 5.48 -8.04 9.99
C ILE A 79 6.15 -8.71 11.18
N CYS A 80 7.44 -8.92 11.09
CA CYS A 80 8.23 -9.48 12.19
C CYS A 80 9.12 -8.41 12.81
N PHE A 81 9.86 -8.77 13.87
CA PHE A 81 10.70 -7.77 14.53
C PHE A 81 11.83 -7.26 13.63
N ASP A 82 12.34 -8.09 12.73
CA ASP A 82 13.33 -7.62 11.76
C ASP A 82 12.78 -6.53 10.85
N THR A 83 11.50 -6.60 10.51
CA THR A 83 10.81 -5.54 9.75
C THR A 83 10.81 -4.24 10.55
N VAL A 84 10.54 -4.32 11.85
CA VAL A 84 10.57 -3.15 12.75
C VAL A 84 11.96 -2.54 12.82
N LYS A 85 13.00 -3.37 12.92
CA LYS A 85 14.39 -2.88 12.91
C LYS A 85 14.70 -2.12 11.63
N LYS A 86 14.31 -2.66 10.49
CA LYS A 86 14.48 -1.99 9.19
C LYS A 86 13.72 -0.67 9.16
N CYS A 87 12.49 -0.67 9.67
CA CYS A 87 11.67 0.53 9.80
C CYS A 87 12.38 1.63 10.58
N LEU A 88 12.96 1.29 11.73
CA LEU A 88 13.66 2.27 12.57
C LEU A 88 14.84 2.90 11.82
N SER A 89 15.59 2.09 11.08
CA SER A 89 16.70 2.56 10.24
C SER A 89 16.23 3.50 9.14
N LEU A 90 15.15 3.12 8.44
CA LEU A 90 14.60 3.93 7.36
C LEU A 90 14.02 5.25 7.87
N LYS A 91 13.36 5.22 9.02
CA LYS A 91 12.83 6.43 9.64
C LYS A 91 13.93 7.45 9.92
N LYS A 92 15.04 6.98 10.46
CA LYS A 92 16.20 7.85 10.75
C LYS A 92 16.77 8.46 9.47
N ARG A 93 16.84 7.67 8.39
CA ARG A 93 17.47 8.10 7.14
C ARG A 93 16.58 8.99 6.29
N TYR A 94 15.27 8.69 6.21
CA TYR A 94 14.37 9.37 5.27
C TYR A 94 13.37 10.30 5.94
N SER A 95 13.27 10.28 7.26
CA SER A 95 12.45 11.21 8.06
C SER A 95 10.93 11.13 7.84
N TYR A 96 10.44 10.00 7.35
CA TYR A 96 9.00 9.74 7.32
C TYR A 96 8.48 9.39 8.72
N SER A 97 7.16 9.36 8.88
CA SER A 97 6.56 8.85 10.11
C SER A 97 6.96 7.40 10.34
N TYR A 98 6.80 6.94 11.59
CA TYR A 98 7.04 5.53 11.90
C TYR A 98 6.22 4.60 10.99
N TRP A 99 4.93 4.92 10.82
CA TRP A 99 4.00 4.08 10.06
C TRP A 99 4.33 4.05 8.58
N ASP A 100 4.70 5.20 7.99
CA ASP A 100 5.17 5.25 6.61
C ASP A 100 6.50 4.50 6.44
N SER A 101 7.38 4.63 7.41
CA SER A 101 8.66 3.91 7.39
C SER A 101 8.46 2.39 7.48
N LEU A 102 7.41 1.96 8.19
CA LEU A 102 7.06 0.53 8.27
C LEU A 102 6.53 0.03 6.93
N ILE A 103 5.78 0.83 6.20
CA ILE A 103 5.37 0.52 4.82
C ILE A 103 6.61 0.36 3.92
N LEU A 104 7.56 1.29 4.03
CA LEU A 104 8.81 1.20 3.27
C LEU A 104 9.58 -0.08 3.58
N ALA A 105 9.71 -0.41 4.86
CA ALA A 105 10.40 -1.62 5.29
C ALA A 105 9.75 -2.88 4.73
N SER A 106 8.43 -2.97 4.81
CA SER A 106 7.67 -4.12 4.28
C SER A 106 7.81 -4.24 2.77
N SER A 107 7.80 -3.09 2.05
CA SER A 107 7.97 -3.06 0.60
C SER A 107 9.33 -3.61 0.19
N ILE A 108 10.39 -3.19 0.87
CA ILE A 108 11.76 -3.63 0.58
C ILE A 108 11.92 -5.12 0.90
N GLU A 109 11.42 -5.56 2.05
CA GLU A 109 11.50 -6.97 2.43
C GLU A 109 10.75 -7.89 1.48
N SER A 110 9.67 -7.40 0.89
CA SER A 110 8.89 -8.17 -0.09
C SER A 110 9.57 -8.20 -1.47
N GLY A 111 10.67 -7.48 -1.64
CA GLY A 111 11.39 -7.45 -2.91
C GLY A 111 10.71 -6.60 -3.98
N CYS A 112 9.87 -5.65 -3.56
CA CYS A 112 9.15 -4.79 -4.51
C CYS A 112 10.06 -3.71 -5.09
N SER A 113 9.84 -3.38 -6.36
CA SER A 113 10.56 -2.31 -7.05
C SER A 113 9.78 -0.99 -7.02
N ILE A 114 8.46 -1.06 -6.81
CA ILE A 114 7.58 0.11 -6.78
C ILE A 114 6.69 0.04 -5.55
N LEU A 115 6.55 1.18 -4.88
CA LEU A 115 5.54 1.40 -3.85
C LEU A 115 4.58 2.47 -4.34
N TYR A 116 3.31 2.11 -4.51
CA TYR A 116 2.27 3.07 -4.81
C TYR A 116 1.73 3.65 -3.51
N SER A 117 1.94 4.95 -3.31
CA SER A 117 1.52 5.65 -2.09
C SER A 117 1.19 7.11 -2.40
N GLU A 118 0.11 7.61 -1.80
CA GLU A 118 -0.29 9.00 -1.89
C GLU A 118 0.47 9.89 -0.90
N ASP A 119 0.93 9.31 0.21
CA ASP A 119 1.40 10.06 1.37
C ASP A 119 2.91 10.34 1.38
N MET A 120 3.64 9.79 0.43
CA MET A 120 5.10 9.92 0.38
C MET A 120 5.54 10.58 -0.93
N GLN A 121 6.80 11.01 -0.97
CA GLN A 121 7.30 11.81 -2.10
C GLN A 121 7.33 11.03 -3.41
N HIS A 122 6.59 11.53 -4.38
CA HIS A 122 6.52 10.95 -5.73
C HIS A 122 7.91 10.88 -6.37
N LYS A 123 8.23 9.71 -6.92
CA LYS A 123 9.47 9.37 -7.60
C LYS A 123 10.72 9.29 -6.72
N GLN A 124 10.55 9.33 -5.39
CA GLN A 124 11.70 9.15 -4.50
C GLN A 124 12.22 7.71 -4.59
N LEU A 125 13.54 7.58 -4.66
CA LEU A 125 14.21 6.29 -4.62
C LEU A 125 14.66 5.99 -3.20
N ILE A 126 14.27 4.84 -2.68
CA ILE A 126 14.58 4.39 -1.32
C ILE A 126 15.55 3.21 -1.41
N GLU A 127 16.68 3.31 -0.72
CA GLU A 127 17.71 2.25 -0.64
C GLU A 127 18.12 1.72 -2.02
N GLU A 128 18.11 2.58 -3.02
CA GLU A 128 18.49 2.27 -4.41
C GLU A 128 17.68 1.15 -5.08
N SER A 129 16.61 0.68 -4.43
CA SER A 129 15.84 -0.47 -4.94
C SER A 129 14.34 -0.24 -5.07
N LEU A 130 13.78 0.69 -4.29
CA LEU A 130 12.34 0.93 -4.25
C LEU A 130 12.03 2.35 -4.70
N THR A 131 11.16 2.49 -5.71
CA THR A 131 10.70 3.81 -6.17
C THR A 131 9.27 4.04 -5.70
N ILE A 132 9.04 5.20 -5.07
CA ILE A 132 7.70 5.61 -4.64
C ILE A 132 6.99 6.28 -5.81
N ILE A 133 5.77 5.84 -6.10
CA ILE A 133 4.92 6.45 -7.12
C ILE A 133 3.60 6.85 -6.48
N ASN A 134 3.26 8.13 -6.58
CA ASN A 134 1.94 8.62 -6.19
C ASN A 134 1.04 8.54 -7.44
N PRO A 135 0.05 7.61 -7.47
CA PRO A 135 -0.78 7.44 -8.66
C PRO A 135 -1.74 8.61 -8.90
N PHE A 136 -1.88 9.50 -7.93
CA PHE A 136 -2.74 10.68 -8.02
C PHE A 136 -1.95 11.97 -8.29
N PHE A 137 -0.64 11.84 -8.46
CA PHE A 137 0.23 12.99 -8.70
C PHE A 137 -0.10 13.64 -10.05
N ILE A 138 -0.28 14.96 -10.02
CA ILE A 138 -0.52 15.76 -11.22
C ILE A 138 0.66 16.71 -11.36
N SER A 139 1.43 16.55 -12.44
CA SER A 139 2.60 17.39 -12.72
C SER A 139 2.20 18.71 -13.37
#